data_484f55149cf5cc80baa6cf25dee09646
#
_entry.id   484f55149cf5cc80baa6cf25dee09646
#
_cell.length_a   1.000
_cell.length_b   1.000
_cell.length_c   1.000
_cell.angle_alpha   90.00
_cell.angle_beta   90.00
_cell.angle_gamma   90.00
#
_symmetry.space_group_name_H-M   'P 1'
#
loop_
_entity.id
_entity.type
_entity.pdbx_description
1 polymer ?
#
loop_
_entity_poly.entity_id
_entity_poly.type
_entity_poly.pdbx_seq_one_letter_code
_entity_poly.pdbx_strand_id
1 'polypeptide(L)'
;MSAVVERKEEQISKLIYFNPKPSVPAKKRGVTKSKQKRKRNISPIRSLDDVQMISEYFWDKKQYRNWCLFNVGIATGLRASDLLKLKVSDMSYCLYNGKIEVVEDAGVCIVEEKTSKYREIILTPEARDIVKTYIKIANLGYDDWMFPSRQGSWKKSLRTNGGDGKTGIPHIAEPKKAGDPIDVDSFARILRNAGRELDLNYKIASHSCRKTFGYREMCLNK
;
A
#
# COMPACT_ATOMS: atom_id res chain seq x y z
N MET A 1 -8.37 -27.11 -12.44
CA MET A 1 -7.52 -26.11 -11.75
C MET A 1 -6.68 -25.23 -12.70
N SER A 2 -6.41 -25.67 -13.91
CA SER A 2 -5.57 -24.99 -14.93
C SER A 2 -6.15 -23.65 -15.45
N ALA A 3 -7.39 -23.62 -15.91
CA ALA A 3 -8.00 -22.45 -16.57
C ALA A 3 -8.23 -21.21 -15.67
N VAL A 4 -8.23 -21.37 -14.35
CA VAL A 4 -8.35 -20.24 -13.39
C VAL A 4 -6.99 -19.61 -13.13
N VAL A 5 -5.92 -20.39 -13.20
CA VAL A 5 -4.54 -19.92 -13.06
C VAL A 5 -4.12 -19.16 -14.31
N GLU A 6 -4.37 -19.70 -15.49
CA GLU A 6 -4.04 -19.06 -16.79
C GLU A 6 -4.77 -17.71 -17.00
N ARG A 7 -6.05 -17.62 -16.65
CA ARG A 7 -6.77 -16.33 -16.69
C ARG A 7 -6.22 -15.31 -15.69
N LYS A 8 -5.65 -15.75 -14.57
CA LYS A 8 -5.04 -14.86 -13.56
C LYS A 8 -3.68 -14.36 -14.00
N GLU A 9 -2.87 -15.17 -14.66
CA GLU A 9 -1.59 -14.75 -15.24
C GLU A 9 -1.82 -13.71 -16.36
N GLU A 10 -2.83 -13.91 -17.18
CA GLU A 10 -3.21 -12.96 -18.22
C GLU A 10 -3.78 -11.65 -17.67
N GLN A 11 -4.51 -11.67 -16.54
CA GLN A 11 -4.98 -10.47 -15.86
C GLN A 11 -3.86 -9.72 -15.13
N ILE A 12 -2.92 -10.43 -14.52
CA ILE A 12 -1.75 -9.82 -13.87
C ILE A 12 -0.86 -9.14 -14.92
N SER A 13 -0.70 -9.73 -16.11
CA SER A 13 0.07 -9.12 -17.20
C SER A 13 -0.60 -7.86 -17.76
N LYS A 14 -1.93 -7.79 -17.82
CA LYS A 14 -2.69 -6.58 -18.25
C LYS A 14 -2.63 -5.44 -17.24
N LEU A 15 -2.43 -5.73 -15.94
CA LEU A 15 -2.24 -4.75 -14.87
C LEU A 15 -1.04 -3.80 -15.11
N ILE A 16 -0.15 -4.12 -16.03
CA ILE A 16 1.20 -3.57 -16.10
C ILE A 16 1.52 -2.96 -17.46
N TYR A 17 0.66 -3.09 -18.47
CA TYR A 17 0.92 -2.49 -19.77
C TYR A 17 0.78 -0.97 -19.75
N PHE A 18 1.85 -0.35 -19.30
CA PHE A 18 2.12 1.06 -19.50
C PHE A 18 3.49 1.22 -20.16
N ASN A 19 3.49 1.68 -21.41
CA ASN A 19 4.72 1.83 -22.20
C ASN A 19 5.34 3.22 -21.94
N PRO A 20 6.39 3.36 -21.11
CA PRO A 20 7.00 4.65 -20.83
C PRO A 20 7.95 5.05 -21.96
N LYS A 21 7.84 6.29 -22.44
CA LYS A 21 8.87 6.90 -23.29
C LYS A 21 10.21 6.96 -22.55
N PRO A 22 11.37 6.75 -23.22
CA PRO A 22 12.67 6.73 -22.58
C PRO A 22 13.01 8.05 -21.89
N SER A 23 13.54 7.96 -20.67
CA SER A 23 13.90 9.10 -19.82
C SER A 23 15.15 9.82 -20.33
N VAL A 24 15.07 11.15 -20.44
CA VAL A 24 16.20 12.05 -20.71
C VAL A 24 17.08 12.17 -19.46
N PRO A 25 18.42 12.05 -19.55
CA PRO A 25 19.30 12.12 -18.38
C PRO A 25 19.35 13.53 -17.78
N ALA A 26 19.11 13.63 -16.46
CA ALA A 26 19.13 14.87 -15.71
C ALA A 26 20.55 15.42 -15.51
N LYS A 27 20.79 16.70 -15.85
CA LYS A 27 22.04 17.43 -15.60
C LYS A 27 22.37 17.52 -14.11
N LYS A 28 23.59 17.13 -13.71
CA LYS A 28 24.11 17.24 -12.34
C LYS A 28 24.32 18.70 -11.97
N ARG A 29 23.59 19.20 -10.94
CA ARG A 29 23.90 20.49 -10.29
C ARG A 29 24.83 20.22 -9.11
N GLY A 30 25.94 20.98 -9.01
CA GLY A 30 26.91 20.87 -7.92
C GLY A 30 26.30 21.20 -6.56
N VAL A 31 26.64 20.40 -5.55
CA VAL A 31 26.10 20.51 -4.18
C VAL A 31 27.21 20.99 -3.26
N THR A 32 26.97 22.13 -2.61
CA THR A 32 27.77 22.62 -1.47
C THR A 32 27.47 21.79 -0.22
N LYS A 33 28.54 21.33 0.45
CA LYS A 33 28.45 20.42 1.61
C LYS A 33 28.05 21.18 2.88
N SER A 34 26.75 21.22 3.22
CA SER A 34 26.30 21.42 4.60
C SER A 34 26.05 20.04 5.24
N LYS A 35 26.39 19.89 6.56
CA LYS A 35 26.15 18.66 7.33
C LYS A 35 24.65 18.44 7.55
N GLN A 36 23.91 18.10 6.49
CA GLN A 36 22.51 17.69 6.59
C GLN A 36 22.46 16.23 7.10
N LYS A 37 21.71 15.98 8.17
CA LYS A 37 21.27 14.64 8.56
C LYS A 37 20.76 13.94 7.30
N ARG A 38 21.45 12.86 6.88
CA ARG A 38 21.07 12.08 5.70
C ARG A 38 19.62 11.64 5.84
N LYS A 39 18.69 12.38 5.24
CA LYS A 39 17.32 11.91 5.07
C LYS A 39 17.42 10.56 4.38
N ARG A 40 16.86 9.52 4.99
CA ARG A 40 16.78 8.20 4.36
C ARG A 40 15.90 8.34 3.11
N ASN A 41 16.51 8.52 1.95
CA ASN A 41 15.78 8.71 0.70
C ASN A 41 15.15 7.37 0.30
N ILE A 42 13.89 7.20 0.68
CA ILE A 42 13.02 6.14 0.17
C ILE A 42 12.64 6.56 -1.25
N SER A 43 12.92 5.69 -2.22
CA SER A 43 12.68 5.94 -3.63
C SER A 43 11.28 5.49 -4.07
N PRO A 44 10.69 6.11 -5.12
CA PRO A 44 9.60 5.49 -5.86
C PRO A 44 10.12 4.25 -6.59
N ILE A 45 9.24 3.29 -6.82
CA ILE A 45 9.50 2.15 -7.70
C ILE A 45 9.22 2.64 -9.12
N ARG A 46 10.26 2.83 -9.91
CA ARG A 46 10.14 3.46 -11.24
C ARG A 46 9.95 2.44 -12.35
N SER A 47 10.56 1.26 -12.21
CA SER A 47 10.40 0.16 -13.15
C SER A 47 9.05 -0.51 -12.96
N LEU A 48 8.37 -0.81 -14.06
CA LEU A 48 7.15 -1.62 -14.06
C LEU A 48 7.48 -3.07 -13.73
N ASP A 49 8.61 -3.56 -14.23
CA ASP A 49 9.09 -4.92 -13.96
C ASP A 49 9.33 -5.13 -12.46
N ASP A 50 9.92 -4.12 -11.76
CA ASP A 50 10.10 -4.18 -10.31
C ASP A 50 8.76 -4.21 -9.56
N VAL A 51 7.76 -3.48 -10.04
CA VAL A 51 6.41 -3.50 -9.45
C VAL A 51 5.77 -4.87 -9.63
N GLN A 52 5.88 -5.43 -10.82
CA GLN A 52 5.38 -6.76 -11.12
C GLN A 52 6.08 -7.81 -10.25
N MET A 53 7.39 -7.80 -10.24
CA MET A 53 8.23 -8.74 -9.48
C MET A 53 7.89 -8.70 -7.97
N ILE A 54 7.66 -7.52 -7.38
CA ILE A 54 7.24 -7.40 -5.98
C ILE A 54 5.82 -7.94 -5.78
N SER A 55 4.91 -7.69 -6.72
CA SER A 55 3.54 -8.20 -6.66
C SER A 55 3.51 -9.71 -6.73
N GLU A 56 4.21 -10.31 -7.70
CA GLU A 56 4.37 -11.76 -7.88
C GLU A 56 5.02 -12.41 -6.66
N TYR A 57 6.09 -11.82 -6.12
CA TYR A 57 6.74 -12.28 -4.90
C TYR A 57 5.76 -12.46 -3.73
N PHE A 58 4.88 -11.50 -3.49
CA PHE A 58 3.88 -11.65 -2.43
C PHE A 58 2.83 -12.69 -2.76
N TRP A 59 2.45 -12.82 -4.02
CA TRP A 59 1.48 -13.81 -4.48
C TRP A 59 2.03 -15.23 -4.32
N ASP A 60 3.23 -15.50 -4.82
CA ASP A 60 3.87 -16.82 -4.78
C ASP A 60 4.13 -17.30 -3.36
N LYS A 61 4.49 -16.37 -2.46
CA LYS A 61 4.62 -16.65 -1.03
C LYS A 61 3.28 -16.76 -0.30
N LYS A 62 2.15 -16.72 -1.00
CA LYS A 62 0.78 -16.76 -0.44
C LYS A 62 0.54 -15.65 0.61
N GLN A 63 1.23 -14.54 0.48
CA GLN A 63 1.08 -13.37 1.35
C GLN A 63 0.00 -12.42 0.80
N TYR A 64 -1.21 -12.93 0.58
CA TYR A 64 -2.29 -12.24 -0.14
C TYR A 64 -2.66 -10.88 0.46
N ARG A 65 -2.60 -10.71 1.78
CA ARG A 65 -2.78 -9.41 2.42
C ARG A 65 -1.71 -8.42 1.96
N ASN A 66 -0.45 -8.82 1.94
CA ASN A 66 0.66 -7.95 1.56
C ASN A 66 0.62 -7.64 0.07
N TRP A 67 0.21 -8.62 -0.75
CA TRP A 67 -0.04 -8.45 -2.17
C TRP A 67 -1.12 -7.41 -2.45
N CYS A 68 -2.29 -7.52 -1.82
CA CYS A 68 -3.37 -6.54 -1.97
C CYS A 68 -2.94 -5.16 -1.45
N LEU A 69 -2.33 -5.09 -0.26
CA LEU A 69 -1.86 -3.85 0.35
C LEU A 69 -0.86 -3.10 -0.53
N PHE A 70 0.08 -3.81 -1.15
CA PHE A 70 1.07 -3.23 -2.07
C PHE A 70 0.40 -2.65 -3.32
N ASN A 71 -0.42 -3.44 -4.00
CA ASN A 71 -1.06 -3.03 -5.25
C ASN A 71 -2.07 -1.89 -5.05
N VAL A 72 -2.94 -1.99 -4.03
CA VAL A 72 -3.88 -0.91 -3.68
C VAL A 72 -3.13 0.35 -3.25
N GLY A 73 -2.02 0.21 -2.51
CA GLY A 73 -1.18 1.34 -2.12
C GLY A 73 -0.58 2.09 -3.30
N ILE A 74 -0.19 1.38 -4.37
CA ILE A 74 0.31 1.99 -5.62
C ILE A 74 -0.86 2.57 -6.44
N ALA A 75 -1.99 1.89 -6.53
CA ALA A 75 -3.13 2.33 -7.33
C ALA A 75 -3.80 3.59 -6.76
N THR A 76 -3.84 3.75 -5.43
CA THR A 76 -4.55 4.85 -4.78
C THR A 76 -3.65 6.01 -4.36
N GLY A 77 -2.35 5.75 -4.18
CA GLY A 77 -1.40 6.71 -3.65
C GLY A 77 -1.74 7.24 -2.25
N LEU A 78 -2.52 6.51 -1.47
CA LEU A 78 -2.85 6.88 -0.09
C LEU A 78 -1.62 6.97 0.81
N ARG A 79 -1.72 7.76 1.89
CA ARG A 79 -0.74 7.63 2.98
C ARG A 79 -0.88 6.26 3.63
N ALA A 80 0.24 5.70 4.07
CA ALA A 80 0.22 4.38 4.71
C ALA A 80 -0.73 4.33 5.92
N SER A 81 -0.83 5.41 6.72
CA SER A 81 -1.76 5.50 7.83
C SER A 81 -3.23 5.37 7.39
N ASP A 82 -3.59 6.05 6.31
CA ASP A 82 -4.95 6.08 5.80
C ASP A 82 -5.29 4.74 5.11
N LEU A 83 -4.35 4.23 4.30
CA LEU A 83 -4.49 2.93 3.63
C LEU A 83 -4.73 1.77 4.61
N LEU A 84 -3.98 1.74 5.71
CA LEU A 84 -4.07 0.67 6.70
C LEU A 84 -5.34 0.71 7.56
N LYS A 85 -6.02 1.85 7.60
CA LYS A 85 -7.29 2.04 8.31
C LYS A 85 -8.53 1.79 7.44
N LEU A 86 -8.36 1.34 6.21
CA LEU A 86 -9.48 0.98 5.36
C LEU A 86 -10.18 -0.27 5.89
N LYS A 87 -11.50 -0.21 5.90
CA LYS A 87 -12.37 -1.36 6.10
C LYS A 87 -12.85 -1.91 4.75
N VAL A 88 -13.35 -3.13 4.76
CA VAL A 88 -14.01 -3.71 3.58
C VAL A 88 -15.18 -2.84 3.15
N SER A 89 -15.96 -2.32 4.09
CA SER A 89 -17.09 -1.41 3.86
C SER A 89 -16.72 -0.10 3.18
N ASP A 90 -15.46 0.37 3.29
CA ASP A 90 -15.02 1.58 2.61
C ASP A 90 -14.83 1.39 1.10
N MET A 91 -14.67 0.13 0.66
CA MET A 91 -14.36 -0.23 -0.73
C MET A 91 -15.44 -1.12 -1.38
N SER A 92 -16.51 -1.44 -0.65
CA SER A 92 -17.52 -2.39 -1.08
C SER A 92 -18.90 -2.04 -0.50
N TYR A 93 -19.92 -2.70 -1.02
CA TYR A 93 -21.27 -2.71 -0.45
C TYR A 93 -21.71 -4.16 -0.21
N CYS A 94 -22.61 -4.33 0.73
CA CYS A 94 -23.17 -5.63 1.06
C CYS A 94 -24.56 -5.77 0.44
N LEU A 95 -24.76 -6.82 -0.35
CA LEU A 95 -26.07 -7.15 -0.92
C LEU A 95 -26.98 -7.80 0.14
N TYR A 96 -28.29 -7.80 -0.11
CA TYR A 96 -29.30 -8.43 0.77
C TYR A 96 -29.04 -9.92 1.05
N ASN A 97 -28.35 -10.61 0.14
CA ASN A 97 -27.95 -12.01 0.33
C ASN A 97 -26.64 -12.20 1.10
N GLY A 98 -26.09 -11.12 1.65
CA GLY A 98 -24.82 -11.12 2.38
C GLY A 98 -23.57 -11.14 1.51
N LYS A 99 -23.71 -11.10 0.17
CA LYS A 99 -22.56 -11.04 -0.75
C LYS A 99 -21.93 -9.66 -0.74
N ILE A 100 -20.62 -9.62 -0.62
CA ILE A 100 -19.83 -8.38 -0.67
C ILE A 100 -19.42 -8.12 -2.12
N GLU A 101 -19.75 -6.92 -2.62
CA GLU A 101 -19.37 -6.46 -3.95
C GLU A 101 -18.55 -5.18 -3.87
N VAL A 102 -17.41 -5.17 -4.55
CA VAL A 102 -16.53 -3.99 -4.59
C VAL A 102 -17.13 -2.92 -5.48
N VAL A 103 -17.09 -1.68 -5.03
CA VAL A 103 -17.62 -0.51 -5.73
C VAL A 103 -17.02 -0.41 -7.14
N GLU A 104 -17.88 -0.28 -8.15
CA GLU A 104 -17.44 -0.26 -9.55
C GLU A 104 -17.15 1.15 -10.08
N ASP A 105 -18.09 2.07 -9.93
CA ASP A 105 -18.01 3.40 -10.54
C ASP A 105 -18.05 4.55 -9.52
N ALA A 106 -18.36 4.26 -8.28
CA ALA A 106 -18.33 5.27 -7.21
C ALA A 106 -16.91 5.38 -6.61
N GLY A 107 -16.48 6.60 -6.36
CA GLY A 107 -15.24 6.84 -5.65
C GLY A 107 -15.33 6.35 -4.20
N VAL A 108 -14.24 5.77 -3.72
CA VAL A 108 -14.06 5.48 -2.29
C VAL A 108 -13.74 6.79 -1.58
N CYS A 109 -14.67 7.26 -0.75
CA CYS A 109 -14.47 8.49 0.01
C CYS A 109 -13.78 8.20 1.33
N ILE A 110 -12.63 8.83 1.55
CA ILE A 110 -11.90 8.76 2.82
C ILE A 110 -11.65 10.14 3.40
N VAL A 111 -11.52 10.22 4.72
CA VAL A 111 -11.03 11.41 5.42
C VAL A 111 -9.57 11.17 5.79
N GLU A 112 -8.66 11.94 5.19
CA GLU A 112 -7.23 11.83 5.50
C GLU A 112 -6.95 12.20 6.97
N GLU A 113 -6.33 11.32 7.74
CA GLU A 113 -6.04 11.52 9.16
C GLU A 113 -5.21 12.79 9.43
N LYS A 114 -4.20 13.05 8.61
CA LYS A 114 -3.26 14.16 8.81
C LYS A 114 -3.83 15.54 8.47
N THR A 115 -4.75 15.61 7.53
CA THR A 115 -5.23 16.88 6.95
C THR A 115 -6.71 17.11 7.18
N SER A 116 -7.42 16.09 7.68
CA SER A 116 -8.90 16.06 7.84
C SER A 116 -9.66 16.43 6.55
N LYS A 117 -9.02 16.24 5.40
CA LYS A 117 -9.62 16.53 4.10
C LYS A 117 -10.29 15.30 3.53
N TYR A 118 -11.45 15.50 2.93
CA TYR A 118 -12.08 14.47 2.11
C TYR A 118 -11.24 14.22 0.85
N ARG A 119 -11.08 12.95 0.53
CA ARG A 119 -10.44 12.50 -0.69
C ARG A 119 -11.25 11.38 -1.30
N GLU A 120 -11.66 11.60 -2.53
CA GLU A 120 -12.26 10.57 -3.36
C GLU A 120 -11.16 9.81 -4.11
N ILE A 121 -11.26 8.49 -4.13
CA ILE A 121 -10.33 7.59 -4.78
C ILE A 121 -11.11 6.71 -5.73
N ILE A 122 -10.79 6.80 -6.99
CA ILE A 122 -11.34 5.90 -8.01
C ILE A 122 -10.41 4.70 -8.12
N LEU A 123 -10.94 3.51 -7.86
CA LEU A 123 -10.20 2.28 -8.07
C LEU A 123 -10.21 1.93 -9.55
N THR A 124 -9.03 1.69 -10.11
CA THR A 124 -8.94 1.12 -11.46
C THR A 124 -9.57 -0.28 -11.50
N PRO A 125 -10.06 -0.76 -12.67
CA PRO A 125 -10.63 -2.11 -12.78
C PRO A 125 -9.75 -3.19 -12.18
N GLU A 126 -8.45 -3.09 -12.41
CA GLU A 126 -7.45 -4.04 -11.90
C GLU A 126 -7.34 -3.98 -10.37
N ALA A 127 -7.31 -2.78 -9.79
CA ALA A 127 -7.25 -2.63 -8.34
C ALA A 127 -8.52 -3.21 -7.68
N ARG A 128 -9.67 -3.08 -8.33
CA ARG A 128 -10.93 -3.69 -7.91
C ARG A 128 -10.86 -5.22 -7.90
N ASP A 129 -10.33 -5.81 -8.97
CA ASP A 129 -10.19 -7.26 -9.07
C ASP A 129 -9.23 -7.83 -8.02
N ILE A 130 -8.16 -7.09 -7.71
CA ILE A 130 -7.25 -7.42 -6.62
C ILE A 130 -7.97 -7.41 -5.27
N VAL A 131 -8.76 -6.36 -5.00
CA VAL A 131 -9.55 -6.24 -3.76
C VAL A 131 -10.58 -7.35 -3.67
N LYS A 132 -11.38 -7.60 -4.74
CA LYS A 132 -12.34 -8.71 -4.81
C LYS A 132 -11.69 -10.06 -4.51
N THR A 133 -10.57 -10.32 -5.15
CA THR A 133 -9.81 -11.57 -4.99
C THR A 133 -9.31 -11.73 -3.57
N TYR A 134 -8.76 -10.66 -3.00
CA TYR A 134 -8.23 -10.70 -1.63
C TYR A 134 -9.33 -10.89 -0.58
N ILE A 135 -10.44 -10.15 -0.65
CA ILE A 135 -11.59 -10.31 0.26
C ILE A 135 -12.06 -11.77 0.26
N LYS A 136 -12.19 -12.38 -0.92
CA LYS A 136 -12.60 -13.77 -1.07
C LYS A 136 -11.59 -14.77 -0.48
N ILE A 137 -10.29 -14.59 -0.76
CA ILE A 137 -9.25 -15.51 -0.27
C ILE A 137 -9.08 -15.39 1.24
N ALA A 138 -9.12 -14.18 1.77
CA ALA A 138 -8.95 -13.92 3.19
C ALA A 138 -10.24 -14.13 4.00
N ASN A 139 -11.38 -14.40 3.33
CA ASN A 139 -12.70 -14.56 3.91
C ASN A 139 -13.08 -13.40 4.85
N LEU A 140 -12.89 -12.16 4.35
CA LEU A 140 -13.16 -10.94 5.11
C LEU A 140 -14.66 -10.64 5.10
N GLY A 141 -15.19 -10.27 6.28
CA GLY A 141 -16.54 -9.74 6.43
C GLY A 141 -16.61 -8.24 6.05
N TYR A 142 -17.83 -7.73 5.93
CA TYR A 142 -18.09 -6.35 5.50
C TYR A 142 -17.50 -5.31 6.46
N ASP A 143 -17.56 -5.56 7.77
CA ASP A 143 -17.06 -4.64 8.81
C ASP A 143 -15.59 -4.85 9.18
N ASP A 144 -14.93 -5.84 8.57
CA ASP A 144 -13.55 -6.16 8.86
C ASP A 144 -12.58 -5.10 8.32
N TRP A 145 -11.43 -5.00 8.99
CA TRP A 145 -10.31 -4.23 8.44
C TRP A 145 -9.77 -4.91 7.18
N MET A 146 -9.49 -4.12 6.14
CA MET A 146 -8.89 -4.64 4.90
C MET A 146 -7.53 -5.32 5.14
N PHE A 147 -6.73 -4.82 6.08
CA PHE A 147 -5.37 -5.31 6.31
C PHE A 147 -5.16 -5.69 7.77
N PRO A 148 -5.84 -6.76 8.24
CA PRO A 148 -5.78 -7.15 9.64
C PRO A 148 -4.40 -7.71 10.02
N SER A 149 -3.99 -7.47 11.26
CA SER A 149 -2.83 -8.09 11.86
C SER A 149 -3.14 -9.54 12.24
N ARG A 150 -2.21 -10.45 11.94
CA ARG A 150 -2.32 -11.87 12.35
C ARG A 150 -2.01 -12.07 13.84
N GLN A 151 -1.27 -11.14 14.41
CA GLN A 151 -0.79 -11.23 15.80
C GLN A 151 -1.11 -9.93 16.53
N GLY A 152 -1.64 -10.06 17.73
CA GLY A 152 -1.72 -8.96 18.68
C GLY A 152 -0.30 -8.55 19.13
N SER A 153 -0.13 -7.30 19.53
CA SER A 153 1.11 -6.83 20.15
C SER A 153 0.90 -6.72 21.65
N TRP A 154 1.56 -7.57 22.42
CA TRP A 154 1.56 -7.55 23.89
C TRP A 154 2.43 -6.43 24.48
N LYS A 155 3.31 -5.82 23.69
CA LYS A 155 4.20 -4.77 24.14
C LYS A 155 3.51 -3.41 24.05
N LYS A 156 3.27 -2.77 25.19
CA LYS A 156 2.99 -1.33 25.23
C LYS A 156 4.16 -0.61 24.55
N SER A 157 3.90 -0.04 23.40
CA SER A 157 4.91 0.75 22.68
C SER A 157 4.99 2.10 23.38
N LEU A 158 5.99 2.27 24.25
CA LEU A 158 6.41 3.59 24.72
C LEU A 158 7.03 4.31 23.51
N ARG A 159 6.22 5.09 22.80
CA ARG A 159 6.74 6.05 21.81
C ARG A 159 7.26 7.26 22.57
N THR A 160 8.54 7.25 22.91
CA THR A 160 9.25 8.38 23.52
C THR A 160 9.38 9.60 22.59
N ASN A 161 9.04 9.46 21.29
CA ASN A 161 9.21 10.51 20.27
C ASN A 161 7.89 11.12 19.75
N GLY A 162 6.79 10.97 20.44
CA GLY A 162 5.47 11.44 20.03
C GLY A 162 4.63 11.96 21.18
N GLY A 163 5.25 12.57 22.17
CA GLY A 163 4.53 13.47 23.07
C GLY A 163 3.96 14.62 22.25
N ASP A 164 2.83 15.15 22.64
CA ASP A 164 2.15 16.31 22.01
C ASP A 164 3.04 17.57 21.93
N GLY A 165 4.30 17.46 22.25
CA GLY A 165 5.29 18.54 22.27
C GLY A 165 5.00 19.64 23.30
N LYS A 166 3.84 19.58 23.97
CA LYS A 166 3.36 20.62 24.93
C LYS A 166 3.36 20.14 26.37
N THR A 167 3.12 18.87 26.65
CA THR A 167 2.96 18.37 28.02
C THR A 167 4.06 17.40 28.46
N GLY A 168 4.91 16.94 27.56
CA GLY A 168 5.97 15.95 27.86
C GLY A 168 5.47 14.59 28.35
N ILE A 169 4.15 14.31 28.25
CA ILE A 169 3.54 13.06 28.67
C ILE A 169 3.76 12.02 27.56
N PRO A 170 4.40 10.86 27.87
CA PRO A 170 4.56 9.81 26.87
C PRO A 170 3.20 9.24 26.47
N HIS A 171 2.91 9.22 25.17
CA HIS A 171 1.71 8.58 24.65
C HIS A 171 1.85 7.06 24.77
N ILE A 172 1.09 6.46 25.69
CA ILE A 172 1.02 5.01 25.83
C ILE A 172 0.01 4.49 24.80
N ALA A 173 0.51 3.88 23.71
CA ALA A 173 -0.36 3.24 22.75
C ALA A 173 -0.93 1.94 23.35
N GLU A 174 -2.25 1.74 23.20
CA GLU A 174 -2.90 0.49 23.60
C GLU A 174 -2.29 -0.71 22.84
N PRO A 175 -2.20 -1.89 23.50
CA PRO A 175 -1.71 -3.09 22.84
C PRO A 175 -2.66 -3.48 21.71
N LYS A 176 -2.12 -3.78 20.54
CA LYS A 176 -2.91 -4.25 19.40
C LYS A 176 -3.46 -5.63 19.65
N LYS A 177 -4.73 -5.82 19.32
CA LYS A 177 -5.40 -7.13 19.31
C LYS A 177 -5.17 -7.81 17.96
N ALA A 178 -5.28 -9.14 17.92
CA ALA A 178 -5.39 -9.86 16.65
C ALA A 178 -6.66 -9.37 15.93
N GLY A 179 -6.57 -9.15 14.62
CA GLY A 179 -7.66 -8.57 13.84
C GLY A 179 -7.58 -7.05 13.67
N ASP A 180 -6.91 -6.31 14.56
CA ASP A 180 -6.65 -4.88 14.34
C ASP A 180 -5.78 -4.65 13.10
N PRO A 181 -5.87 -3.47 12.46
CA PRO A 181 -5.05 -3.18 11.28
C PRO A 181 -3.56 -3.23 11.62
N ILE A 182 -2.74 -3.69 10.68
CA ILE A 182 -1.28 -3.64 10.84
C ILE A 182 -0.81 -2.18 10.95
N ASP A 183 0.34 -1.98 11.60
CA ASP A 183 0.91 -0.64 11.71
C ASP A 183 1.82 -0.28 10.52
N VAL A 184 2.11 1.03 10.41
CA VAL A 184 2.95 1.59 9.35
C VAL A 184 4.37 1.03 9.38
N ASP A 185 4.91 0.74 10.55
CA ASP A 185 6.26 0.18 10.71
C ASP A 185 6.30 -1.28 10.24
N SER A 186 5.25 -2.05 10.51
CA SER A 186 5.09 -3.41 9.99
C SER A 186 4.99 -3.40 8.47
N PHE A 187 4.18 -2.51 7.88
CA PHE A 187 4.10 -2.36 6.43
C PHE A 187 5.47 -1.97 5.83
N ALA A 188 6.15 -1.00 6.42
CA ALA A 188 7.49 -0.61 5.99
C ALA A 188 8.50 -1.76 6.08
N ARG A 189 8.39 -2.63 7.11
CA ARG A 189 9.24 -3.83 7.27
C ARG A 189 8.94 -4.87 6.20
N ILE A 190 7.66 -5.10 5.88
CA ILE A 190 7.23 -6.02 4.82
C ILE A 190 7.88 -5.62 3.49
N LEU A 191 7.77 -4.36 3.09
CA LEU A 191 8.35 -3.88 1.83
C LEU A 191 9.88 -3.93 1.84
N ARG A 192 10.53 -3.53 2.95
CA ARG A 192 12.00 -3.64 3.05
C ARG A 192 12.49 -5.09 2.94
N ASN A 193 11.74 -6.04 3.48
CA ASN A 193 12.09 -7.46 3.37
C ASN A 193 11.93 -7.94 1.92
N ALA A 194 10.82 -7.61 1.26
CA ALA A 194 10.62 -7.92 -0.15
C ALA A 194 11.75 -7.34 -1.01
N GLY A 195 12.09 -6.06 -0.83
CA GLY A 195 13.18 -5.43 -1.59
C GLY A 195 14.55 -6.06 -1.37
N ARG A 196 14.81 -6.65 -0.19
CA ARG A 196 16.04 -7.38 0.07
C ARG A 196 16.06 -8.78 -0.54
N GLU A 197 14.93 -9.49 -0.48
CA GLU A 197 14.83 -10.83 -1.06
C GLU A 197 14.84 -10.81 -2.59
N LEU A 198 14.36 -9.71 -3.18
CA LEU A 198 14.39 -9.48 -4.62
C LEU A 198 15.67 -8.75 -5.10
N ASP A 199 16.62 -8.52 -4.22
CA ASP A 199 17.90 -7.84 -4.48
C ASP A 199 17.74 -6.48 -5.21
N LEU A 200 16.74 -5.70 -4.80
CA LEU A 200 16.53 -4.37 -5.38
C LEU A 200 17.71 -3.45 -5.02
N ASN A 201 18.29 -2.79 -6.01
CA ASN A 201 19.43 -1.87 -5.84
C ASN A 201 19.07 -0.54 -5.13
N TYR A 202 17.81 -0.37 -4.69
CA TYR A 202 17.30 0.81 -3.99
C TYR A 202 16.38 0.42 -2.83
N LYS A 203 16.20 1.36 -1.89
CA LYS A 203 15.40 1.10 -0.68
C LYS A 203 13.94 1.44 -0.88
N ILE A 204 13.07 0.46 -0.60
CA ILE A 204 11.61 0.63 -0.57
C ILE A 204 11.08 0.53 0.86
N ALA A 205 9.97 1.23 1.12
CA ALA A 205 9.23 1.21 2.37
C ALA A 205 7.79 1.71 2.12
N SER A 206 6.97 1.85 3.16
CA SER A 206 5.56 2.25 3.06
C SER A 206 5.30 3.49 2.20
N HIS A 207 6.18 4.49 2.23
CA HIS A 207 6.09 5.68 1.39
C HIS A 207 6.43 5.45 -0.10
N SER A 208 7.06 4.33 -0.44
CA SER A 208 7.38 4.01 -1.85
C SER A 208 6.12 3.86 -2.69
N CYS A 209 5.06 3.23 -2.17
CA CYS A 209 3.79 3.08 -2.89
C CYS A 209 3.21 4.43 -3.33
N ARG A 210 3.09 5.38 -2.37
CA ARG A 210 2.59 6.72 -2.67
C ARG A 210 3.50 7.52 -3.62
N LYS A 211 4.82 7.37 -3.50
CA LYS A 211 5.77 7.99 -4.42
C LYS A 211 5.69 7.39 -5.82
N THR A 212 5.45 6.09 -5.91
CA THR A 212 5.26 5.38 -7.18
C THR A 212 4.00 5.86 -7.88
N PHE A 213 2.88 5.99 -7.15
CA PHE A 213 1.67 6.61 -7.67
C PHE A 213 1.94 8.00 -8.26
N GLY A 214 2.50 8.92 -7.46
CA GLY A 214 2.79 10.28 -7.95
C GLY A 214 3.80 10.32 -9.10
N TYR A 215 4.76 9.41 -9.16
CA TYR A 215 5.69 9.28 -10.28
C TYR A 215 4.95 8.86 -11.57
N ARG A 216 4.04 7.88 -11.47
CA ARG A 216 3.23 7.42 -12.60
C ARG A 216 2.32 8.52 -13.13
N GLU A 217 1.59 9.20 -12.25
CA GLU A 217 0.73 10.33 -12.63
C GLU A 217 1.53 11.41 -13.36
N MET A 218 2.72 11.73 -12.87
CA MET A 218 3.60 12.71 -13.53
C MET A 218 4.11 12.23 -14.90
N CYS A 219 4.27 10.94 -15.12
CA CYS A 219 4.68 10.38 -16.41
C CYS A 219 3.51 10.34 -17.41
N LEU A 220 2.27 10.20 -16.93
CA LEU A 220 1.07 10.16 -17.74
C LEU A 220 0.67 11.53 -18.29
N ASN A 221 0.87 12.58 -17.49
CA ASN A 221 0.44 13.95 -17.80
C ASN A 221 1.53 14.77 -18.52
N LYS A 222 2.52 14.12 -19.12
CA LYS A 222 3.55 14.70 -20.00
C LYS A 222 3.34 14.29 -21.46
#